data_79489f4a50e081c20400d8de15ac2ab5
#
_entry.id   79489f4a50e081c20400d8de15ac2ab5
#
_cell.length_a   1.000
_cell.length_b   1.000
_cell.length_c   1.000
_cell.angle_alpha   90.00
_cell.angle_beta   90.00
_cell.angle_gamma   90.00
#
_symmetry.space_group_name_H-M   'P 1'
#
loop_
_entity.id
_entity.type
_entity.pdbx_description
1 polymer ?
#
loop_
_entity_poly.entity_id
_entity_poly.type
_entity_poly.pdbx_seq_one_letter_code
_entity_poly.pdbx_strand_id
1 'polypeptide(L)'
;MLAFFASLFGNDYRITIESSNDLDKWDTIHTSTVSSEAPNAFYRTVIEAINEPAPTLESTTLTLTQTWSQETNFSRTAHVQVPVSSADKYPVIIFLHGAGGSGSNMLTQYSNNFEEYIKVGMDGYQNKWNIKNEPTKADDISFLDAIISQLKSYSNVDTQKITLFGVSNGAGLVLKAIIELPEDRFNHAIHLVTQLTTDQYRDGKFWYNEYPSDEYIIEKMLPNRAKIISFHGTNDTVIPYDGGTVTWLNRTFYDAHESIFYFARANGYEGAIQTGNGLSTINSNIKAYPYLDQGVAHYKILEGGHGLNEYKNDIVSIVRSHIE
;
A
#
# COMPACT_ATOMS: atom_id res chain seq x y z
N MET A 1 18.69 -3.15 20.04
CA MET A 1 19.28 -2.75 21.34
C MET A 1 20.75 -3.12 21.33
N LEU A 2 21.63 -2.23 21.78
CA LEU A 2 23.07 -2.51 21.90
C LEU A 2 23.40 -2.77 23.37
N ALA A 3 24.06 -3.87 23.65
CA ALA A 3 24.58 -4.17 24.99
C ALA A 3 26.11 -4.10 24.98
N PHE A 4 26.67 -3.57 26.04
CA PHE A 4 28.10 -3.49 26.24
C PHE A 4 28.49 -4.38 27.42
N PHE A 5 29.39 -5.32 27.17
CA PHE A 5 30.00 -6.11 28.23
C PHE A 5 31.50 -5.83 28.29
N ALA A 6 31.98 -5.44 29.45
CA ALA A 6 33.39 -5.40 29.74
C ALA A 6 33.73 -6.48 30.75
N SER A 7 34.60 -7.43 30.41
CA SER A 7 35.12 -8.40 31.38
C SER A 7 36.57 -8.03 31.73
N LEU A 8 36.86 -7.99 33.03
CA LEU A 8 38.17 -7.70 33.58
C LEU A 8 38.95 -9.00 33.78
N PHE A 9 40.08 -9.17 33.08
CA PHE A 9 41.04 -10.24 33.34
C PHE A 9 42.45 -9.62 33.42
N GLY A 10 42.94 -9.45 34.65
CA GLY A 10 44.21 -8.84 34.87
C GLY A 10 44.25 -7.36 34.46
N ASN A 11 45.28 -6.94 33.71
CA ASN A 11 45.47 -5.57 33.23
C ASN A 11 44.88 -5.34 31.82
N ASP A 12 44.20 -6.32 31.25
CA ASP A 12 43.60 -6.24 29.91
C ASP A 12 42.09 -6.19 29.98
N TYR A 13 41.48 -5.35 29.14
CA TYR A 13 40.05 -5.20 29.03
C TYR A 13 39.59 -5.76 27.69
N ARG A 14 38.62 -6.65 27.72
CA ARG A 14 37.93 -7.08 26.51
C ARG A 14 36.61 -6.33 26.41
N ILE A 15 36.42 -5.62 25.31
CA ILE A 15 35.16 -4.95 24.98
C ILE A 15 34.49 -5.78 23.89
N THR A 16 33.30 -6.28 24.19
CA THR A 16 32.45 -6.99 23.21
C THR A 16 31.23 -6.13 22.95
N ILE A 17 30.93 -5.89 21.70
CA ILE A 17 29.69 -5.22 21.25
C ILE A 17 28.81 -6.25 20.62
N GLU A 18 27.60 -6.37 21.11
CA GLU A 18 26.58 -7.29 20.60
C GLU A 18 25.35 -6.51 20.14
N SER A 19 24.69 -6.99 19.10
CA SER A 19 23.42 -6.45 18.61
C SER A 19 22.35 -7.51 18.61
N SER A 20 21.11 -7.08 18.85
CA SER A 20 19.93 -7.94 18.75
C SER A 20 18.78 -7.16 18.15
N ASN A 21 18.02 -7.82 17.27
CA ASN A 21 16.82 -7.27 16.65
C ASN A 21 15.56 -7.65 17.43
N ASP A 22 15.60 -8.77 18.17
CA ASP A 22 14.44 -9.35 18.88
C ASP A 22 14.64 -9.49 20.41
N LEU A 23 15.82 -9.16 20.92
CA LEU A 23 16.24 -9.32 22.32
C LEU A 23 16.43 -10.78 22.80
N ASP A 24 16.12 -11.77 21.99
CA ASP A 24 16.25 -13.19 22.35
C ASP A 24 17.57 -13.80 21.89
N LYS A 25 18.18 -13.25 20.83
CA LYS A 25 19.47 -13.67 20.29
C LYS A 25 20.37 -12.48 20.11
N TRP A 26 21.59 -12.60 20.57
CA TRP A 26 22.61 -11.57 20.49
C TRP A 26 23.79 -12.04 19.65
N ASP A 27 24.12 -11.27 18.62
CA ASP A 27 25.26 -11.54 17.75
C ASP A 27 26.40 -10.58 18.09
N THR A 28 27.61 -11.11 18.32
CA THR A 28 28.81 -10.32 18.51
C THR A 28 29.21 -9.66 17.21
N ILE A 29 29.16 -8.32 17.15
CA ILE A 29 29.53 -7.56 15.97
C ILE A 29 30.96 -7.03 16.03
N HIS A 30 31.52 -6.91 17.24
CA HIS A 30 32.90 -6.49 17.42
C HIS A 30 33.50 -6.96 18.77
N THR A 31 34.75 -7.34 18.73
CA THR A 31 35.52 -7.63 19.96
C THR A 31 36.91 -6.95 19.86
N SER A 32 37.25 -6.17 20.85
CA SER A 32 38.58 -5.53 21.01
C SER A 32 39.16 -5.86 22.37
N THR A 33 40.48 -6.05 22.42
CA THR A 33 41.22 -6.17 23.65
C THR A 33 42.09 -4.93 23.83
N VAL A 34 41.96 -4.24 24.96
CA VAL A 34 42.74 -3.05 25.31
C VAL A 34 43.65 -3.41 26.48
N SER A 35 44.94 -3.31 26.27
CA SER A 35 45.95 -3.51 27.31
C SER A 35 46.14 -2.22 28.13
N SER A 36 46.09 -2.30 29.46
CA SER A 36 46.23 -1.12 30.33
C SER A 36 47.67 -0.97 30.78
N GLU A 37 48.56 -0.51 29.93
CA GLU A 37 49.94 -0.14 30.36
C GLU A 37 50.02 1.26 31.01
N ALA A 38 48.92 2.03 31.04
CA ALA A 38 48.88 3.36 31.64
C ALA A 38 47.86 3.46 32.78
N PRO A 39 48.30 3.65 34.04
CA PRO A 39 47.38 3.63 35.22
C PRO A 39 46.43 4.83 35.31
N ASN A 40 46.46 5.79 34.40
CA ASN A 40 45.61 7.00 34.39
C ASN A 40 45.02 7.31 33.01
N ALA A 41 44.83 6.32 32.16
CA ALA A 41 44.20 6.54 30.85
C ALA A 41 42.68 6.56 30.96
N PHE A 42 42.06 7.64 30.43
CA PHE A 42 40.61 7.72 30.25
C PHE A 42 40.26 7.22 28.84
N TYR A 43 39.45 6.17 28.77
CA TYR A 43 38.97 5.62 27.51
C TYR A 43 37.56 6.14 27.22
N ARG A 44 37.36 6.65 26.01
CA ARG A 44 36.05 7.00 25.49
C ARG A 44 35.71 6.06 24.33
N THR A 45 34.66 5.26 24.48
CA THR A 45 34.12 4.51 23.36
C THR A 45 33.22 5.43 22.53
N VAL A 46 33.64 5.73 21.32
CA VAL A 46 32.78 6.44 20.32
C VAL A 46 32.18 5.36 19.42
N ILE A 47 30.86 5.22 19.47
CA ILE A 47 30.13 4.40 18.50
C ILE A 47 29.66 5.35 17.42
N GLU A 48 30.34 5.34 16.30
CA GLU A 48 29.82 5.93 15.08
C GLU A 48 28.92 4.87 14.39
N ALA A 49 27.67 5.21 14.16
CA ALA A 49 26.83 4.40 13.29
C ALA A 49 27.48 4.40 11.90
N ILE A 50 27.95 3.25 11.46
CA ILE A 50 28.34 3.08 10.06
C ILE A 50 27.02 3.09 9.28
N ASN A 51 26.61 4.26 8.82
CA ASN A 51 25.50 4.40 7.89
C ASN A 51 26.00 3.88 6.53
N GLU A 52 25.88 2.58 6.31
CA GLU A 52 25.96 2.06 4.96
C GLU A 52 24.91 2.80 4.12
N PRO A 53 25.27 3.30 2.95
CA PRO A 53 24.30 3.97 2.08
C PRO A 53 23.16 3.00 1.75
N ALA A 54 21.92 3.48 1.83
CA ALA A 54 20.76 2.67 1.49
C ALA A 54 20.95 2.07 0.09
N PRO A 55 20.66 0.78 -0.11
CA PRO A 55 20.85 0.12 -1.39
C PRO A 55 19.96 0.76 -2.48
N THR A 56 20.38 0.65 -3.73
CA THR A 56 19.60 1.07 -4.88
C THR A 56 18.71 -0.09 -5.35
N LEU A 57 17.43 0.19 -5.55
CA LEU A 57 16.49 -0.80 -6.09
C LEU A 57 16.73 -0.97 -7.59
N GLU A 58 16.81 -2.22 -8.00
CA GLU A 58 16.88 -2.63 -9.41
C GLU A 58 15.61 -3.41 -9.78
N SER A 59 15.36 -3.59 -11.09
CA SER A 59 14.27 -4.45 -11.56
C SER A 59 14.49 -5.88 -11.07
N THR A 60 13.56 -6.39 -10.27
CA THR A 60 13.71 -7.66 -9.56
C THR A 60 12.35 -8.21 -9.13
N THR A 61 12.38 -9.30 -8.39
CA THR A 61 11.24 -9.85 -7.66
C THR A 61 11.54 -9.77 -6.16
N LEU A 62 10.72 -9.02 -5.44
CA LEU A 62 10.73 -9.01 -3.99
C LEU A 62 9.89 -10.17 -3.47
N THR A 63 10.35 -10.81 -2.41
CA THR A 63 9.65 -11.92 -1.76
C THR A 63 9.50 -11.65 -0.26
N LEU A 64 8.36 -12.06 0.28
CA LEU A 64 8.07 -12.04 1.70
C LEU A 64 7.55 -13.40 2.13
N THR A 65 8.14 -13.98 3.17
CA THR A 65 7.63 -15.22 3.75
C THR A 65 6.52 -14.92 4.75
N GLN A 66 5.36 -15.53 4.55
CA GLN A 66 4.22 -15.41 5.46
C GLN A 66 3.69 -16.79 5.88
N THR A 67 3.07 -16.83 7.06
CA THR A 67 2.37 -18.01 7.59
C THR A 67 0.96 -17.61 7.99
N TRP A 68 -0.02 -18.39 7.55
CA TRP A 68 -1.43 -18.25 7.96
C TRP A 68 -2.11 -19.61 8.01
N SER A 69 -3.41 -19.65 8.27
CA SER A 69 -4.16 -20.91 8.50
C SER A 69 -4.06 -21.95 7.38
N GLN A 70 -3.74 -21.55 6.15
CA GLN A 70 -3.68 -22.43 4.98
C GLN A 70 -2.24 -22.75 4.54
N GLU A 71 -1.25 -21.93 4.95
CA GLU A 71 0.13 -22.03 4.47
C GLU A 71 1.14 -21.77 5.59
N THR A 72 2.26 -22.46 5.53
CA THR A 72 3.39 -22.23 6.44
C THR A 72 4.62 -21.86 5.63
N ASN A 73 5.25 -20.73 5.97
CA ASN A 73 6.45 -20.21 5.28
C ASN A 73 6.24 -20.03 3.76
N PHE A 74 5.05 -19.60 3.37
CA PHE A 74 4.74 -19.34 1.96
C PHE A 74 5.45 -18.09 1.45
N SER A 75 6.10 -18.19 0.29
CA SER A 75 6.78 -17.06 -0.36
C SER A 75 5.78 -16.23 -1.16
N ARG A 76 5.43 -15.04 -0.67
CA ARG A 76 4.61 -14.05 -1.38
C ARG A 76 5.51 -13.22 -2.29
N THR A 77 5.00 -12.82 -3.45
CA THR A 77 5.78 -12.24 -4.54
C THR A 77 5.28 -10.86 -4.96
N ALA A 78 6.23 -9.93 -5.18
CA ALA A 78 5.99 -8.64 -5.83
C ALA A 78 7.04 -8.42 -6.94
N HIS A 79 6.59 -8.24 -8.17
CA HIS A 79 7.44 -7.99 -9.34
C HIS A 79 7.73 -6.51 -9.46
N VAL A 80 9.00 -6.13 -9.60
CA VAL A 80 9.45 -4.74 -9.65
C VAL A 80 10.09 -4.43 -10.99
N GLN A 81 9.67 -3.33 -11.59
CA GLN A 81 10.28 -2.72 -12.78
C GLN A 81 10.73 -1.31 -12.42
N VAL A 82 12.03 -1.06 -12.52
CA VAL A 82 12.64 0.26 -12.30
C VAL A 82 12.82 0.95 -13.66
N PRO A 83 12.55 2.27 -13.78
CA PRO A 83 12.80 3.02 -15.01
C PRO A 83 14.23 2.90 -15.51
N VAL A 84 14.40 2.91 -16.83
CA VAL A 84 15.74 2.93 -17.48
C VAL A 84 16.36 4.32 -17.45
N SER A 85 15.54 5.38 -17.31
CA SER A 85 15.98 6.77 -17.20
C SER A 85 16.79 6.98 -15.91
N SER A 86 17.75 7.93 -15.95
CA SER A 86 18.51 8.30 -14.75
C SER A 86 17.79 9.40 -13.98
N ALA A 87 17.32 9.08 -12.79
CA ALA A 87 16.82 10.04 -11.80
C ALA A 87 17.37 9.64 -10.41
N ASP A 88 17.52 10.62 -9.53
CA ASP A 88 18.00 10.33 -8.17
C ASP A 88 16.96 9.52 -7.38
N LYS A 89 15.68 9.83 -7.57
CA LYS A 89 14.55 9.13 -6.97
C LYS A 89 13.39 8.99 -7.94
N TYR A 90 12.68 7.89 -7.81
CA TYR A 90 11.50 7.57 -8.62
C TYR A 90 10.25 7.49 -7.78
N PRO A 91 9.12 8.06 -8.21
CA PRO A 91 7.82 7.75 -7.64
C PRO A 91 7.48 6.26 -7.86
N VAL A 92 6.62 5.73 -7.01
CA VAL A 92 6.23 4.31 -7.04
C VAL A 92 4.76 4.17 -7.35
N ILE A 93 4.40 3.21 -8.19
CA ILE A 93 3.02 2.76 -8.36
C ILE A 93 2.93 1.25 -8.10
N ILE A 94 2.08 0.87 -7.14
CA ILE A 94 1.85 -0.52 -6.73
C ILE A 94 0.52 -0.97 -7.30
N PHE A 95 0.56 -1.96 -8.18
CA PHE A 95 -0.60 -2.53 -8.85
C PHE A 95 -1.13 -3.75 -8.09
N LEU A 96 -2.44 -3.72 -7.80
CA LEU A 96 -3.20 -4.79 -7.16
C LEU A 96 -4.26 -5.30 -8.14
N HIS A 97 -4.06 -6.51 -8.65
CA HIS A 97 -4.87 -7.10 -9.72
C HIS A 97 -6.29 -7.47 -9.28
N GLY A 98 -7.21 -7.59 -10.22
CA GLY A 98 -8.53 -8.18 -10.00
C GLY A 98 -8.47 -9.70 -9.74
N ALA A 99 -9.55 -10.28 -9.26
CA ALA A 99 -9.63 -11.73 -9.03
C ALA A 99 -9.30 -12.53 -10.30
N GLY A 100 -8.43 -13.53 -10.17
CA GLY A 100 -7.92 -14.34 -11.27
C GLY A 100 -6.73 -13.73 -12.02
N GLY A 101 -6.31 -12.52 -11.67
CA GLY A 101 -5.14 -11.84 -12.26
C GLY A 101 -3.82 -12.18 -11.58
N SER A 102 -2.77 -11.42 -11.93
CA SER A 102 -1.46 -11.47 -11.30
C SER A 102 -0.77 -10.11 -11.38
N GLY A 103 0.24 -9.90 -10.54
CA GLY A 103 1.08 -8.71 -10.57
C GLY A 103 1.80 -8.54 -11.90
N SER A 104 2.34 -9.62 -12.47
CA SER A 104 3.02 -9.61 -13.77
C SER A 104 2.08 -9.22 -14.91
N ASN A 105 0.81 -9.64 -14.88
CA ASN A 105 -0.20 -9.23 -15.87
C ASN A 105 -0.48 -7.72 -15.76
N MET A 106 -0.56 -7.16 -14.57
CA MET A 106 -0.70 -5.71 -14.37
C MET A 106 0.48 -4.95 -14.94
N LEU A 107 1.71 -5.39 -14.69
CA LEU A 107 2.92 -4.78 -15.26
C LEU A 107 2.90 -4.81 -16.79
N THR A 108 2.46 -5.91 -17.39
CA THR A 108 2.30 -6.03 -18.84
C THR A 108 1.22 -5.10 -19.37
N GLN A 109 0.06 -5.03 -18.70
CA GLN A 109 -1.07 -4.18 -19.09
C GLN A 109 -0.70 -2.68 -19.07
N TYR A 110 0.14 -2.26 -18.12
CA TYR A 110 0.61 -0.88 -17.95
C TYR A 110 2.07 -0.68 -18.36
N SER A 111 2.62 -1.55 -19.25
CA SER A 111 4.03 -1.49 -19.67
C SER A 111 4.43 -0.14 -20.26
N ASN A 112 3.58 0.45 -21.11
CA ASN A 112 3.79 1.73 -21.78
C ASN A 112 3.17 2.93 -21.04
N ASN A 113 2.80 2.71 -19.77
CA ASN A 113 2.25 3.76 -18.92
C ASN A 113 3.13 3.91 -17.68
N PHE A 114 3.18 5.11 -17.10
CA PHE A 114 3.97 5.39 -15.90
C PHE A 114 5.45 4.97 -16.06
N GLU A 115 6.06 5.31 -17.20
CA GLU A 115 7.44 4.89 -17.54
C GLU A 115 8.48 5.51 -16.61
N GLU A 116 8.17 6.65 -15.99
CA GLU A 116 8.99 7.35 -15.00
C GLU A 116 8.80 6.82 -13.57
N TYR A 117 7.89 5.88 -13.33
CA TYR A 117 7.61 5.27 -12.03
C TYR A 117 8.31 3.93 -11.87
N ILE A 118 8.76 3.64 -10.66
CA ILE A 118 8.97 2.25 -10.24
C ILE A 118 7.59 1.59 -10.21
N LYS A 119 7.40 0.58 -11.06
CA LYS A 119 6.16 -0.18 -11.14
C LYS A 119 6.29 -1.49 -10.35
N VAL A 120 5.37 -1.73 -9.43
CA VAL A 120 5.34 -2.93 -8.59
C VAL A 120 4.04 -3.66 -8.82
N GLY A 121 4.09 -4.89 -9.32
CA GLY A 121 2.94 -5.77 -9.48
C GLY A 121 2.94 -6.85 -8.40
N MET A 122 2.01 -6.79 -7.46
CA MET A 122 1.93 -7.77 -6.38
C MET A 122 1.03 -8.96 -6.77
N ASP A 123 1.40 -10.17 -6.31
CA ASP A 123 0.62 -11.37 -6.52
C ASP A 123 -0.25 -11.71 -5.29
N GLY A 124 -1.57 -11.76 -5.50
CA GLY A 124 -2.51 -12.28 -4.52
C GLY A 124 -2.40 -13.81 -4.39
N TYR A 125 -2.54 -14.34 -3.17
CA TYR A 125 -2.58 -15.81 -2.97
C TYR A 125 -3.76 -16.41 -3.71
N GLN A 126 -3.53 -17.48 -4.48
CA GLN A 126 -4.52 -18.07 -5.38
C GLN A 126 -5.16 -17.05 -6.34
N ASN A 127 -4.40 -16.06 -6.79
CA ASN A 127 -4.82 -14.99 -7.68
C ASN A 127 -5.99 -14.14 -7.15
N LYS A 128 -6.05 -13.96 -5.82
CA LYS A 128 -7.09 -13.18 -5.12
C LYS A 128 -6.51 -12.48 -3.90
N TRP A 129 -7.22 -11.45 -3.45
CA TRP A 129 -6.96 -10.72 -2.21
C TRP A 129 -8.06 -11.01 -1.18
N ASN A 130 -7.65 -11.25 0.04
CA ASN A 130 -8.56 -11.46 1.17
C ASN A 130 -9.06 -10.11 1.70
N ILE A 131 -10.25 -9.71 1.30
CA ILE A 131 -10.90 -8.49 1.79
C ILE A 131 -11.76 -8.81 3.02
N LYS A 132 -12.64 -9.79 2.89
CA LYS A 132 -13.50 -10.31 3.94
C LYS A 132 -13.99 -11.69 3.57
N ASN A 133 -13.63 -12.68 4.35
CA ASN A 133 -14.13 -14.06 4.23
C ASN A 133 -13.96 -14.68 2.83
N GLU A 134 -12.91 -14.31 2.10
CA GLU A 134 -12.54 -14.98 0.87
C GLU A 134 -12.03 -16.41 1.16
N PRO A 135 -12.09 -17.30 0.15
CA PRO A 135 -11.46 -18.62 0.26
C PRO A 135 -9.97 -18.56 0.59
N THR A 136 -9.25 -17.57 0.06
CA THR A 136 -7.89 -17.25 0.48
C THR A 136 -7.93 -16.59 1.86
N LYS A 137 -7.22 -17.09 2.82
CA LYS A 137 -7.14 -16.53 4.18
C LYS A 137 -5.81 -15.82 4.42
N ALA A 138 -5.11 -15.42 3.34
CA ALA A 138 -3.84 -14.72 3.45
C ALA A 138 -3.99 -13.33 4.10
N ASP A 139 -2.99 -12.91 4.86
CA ASP A 139 -2.93 -11.54 5.40
C ASP A 139 -2.34 -10.59 4.36
N ASP A 140 -3.19 -10.09 3.47
CA ASP A 140 -2.78 -9.25 2.35
C ASP A 140 -2.44 -7.81 2.78
N ILE A 141 -3.00 -7.31 3.87
CA ILE A 141 -2.65 -5.99 4.40
C ILE A 141 -1.22 -6.00 4.95
N SER A 142 -0.84 -7.00 5.75
CA SER A 142 0.53 -7.13 6.23
C SER A 142 1.52 -7.36 5.09
N PHE A 143 1.14 -8.10 4.04
CA PHE A 143 1.97 -8.27 2.85
C PHE A 143 2.20 -6.94 2.12
N LEU A 144 1.14 -6.16 1.89
CA LEU A 144 1.25 -4.83 1.26
C LEU A 144 2.11 -3.89 2.10
N ASP A 145 1.90 -3.85 3.41
CA ASP A 145 2.66 -3.00 4.32
C ASP A 145 4.15 -3.34 4.34
N ALA A 146 4.48 -4.62 4.35
CA ALA A 146 5.87 -5.09 4.31
C ALA A 146 6.55 -4.74 2.99
N ILE A 147 5.87 -4.88 1.84
CA ILE A 147 6.41 -4.47 0.53
C ILE A 147 6.63 -2.94 0.50
N ILE A 148 5.67 -2.14 0.99
CA ILE A 148 5.85 -0.68 1.08
C ILE A 148 7.06 -0.34 1.97
N SER A 149 7.20 -0.99 3.11
CA SER A 149 8.32 -0.79 4.04
C SER A 149 9.66 -1.14 3.39
N GLN A 150 9.72 -2.25 2.66
CA GLN A 150 10.91 -2.66 1.91
C GLN A 150 11.25 -1.67 0.80
N LEU A 151 10.26 -1.20 0.03
CA LEU A 151 10.48 -0.18 -1.00
C LEU A 151 11.04 1.12 -0.40
N LYS A 152 10.52 1.57 0.74
CA LYS A 152 10.99 2.78 1.42
C LYS A 152 12.44 2.68 1.93
N SER A 153 13.03 1.49 2.02
CA SER A 153 14.42 1.31 2.43
C SER A 153 15.44 1.56 1.32
N TYR A 154 15.01 1.68 0.06
CA TYR A 154 15.91 1.90 -1.07
C TYR A 154 16.16 3.40 -1.34
N SER A 155 17.42 3.73 -1.69
CA SER A 155 17.89 5.11 -1.89
C SER A 155 17.22 5.83 -3.05
N ASN A 156 16.87 5.11 -4.12
CA ASN A 156 16.25 5.65 -5.33
C ASN A 156 14.72 5.62 -5.33
N VAL A 157 14.09 5.36 -4.18
CA VAL A 157 12.62 5.43 -4.02
C VAL A 157 12.23 6.79 -3.47
N ASP A 158 11.28 7.48 -4.13
CA ASP A 158 10.63 8.66 -3.57
C ASP A 158 9.53 8.21 -2.59
N THR A 159 9.87 8.21 -1.31
CA THR A 159 8.97 7.76 -0.23
C THR A 159 7.76 8.66 -0.02
N GLN A 160 7.76 9.86 -0.63
CA GLN A 160 6.64 10.81 -0.59
C GLN A 160 5.73 10.70 -1.81
N LYS A 161 6.02 9.78 -2.74
CA LYS A 161 5.23 9.57 -3.96
C LYS A 161 4.95 8.09 -4.20
N ILE A 162 4.22 7.46 -3.27
CA ILE A 162 3.77 6.06 -3.38
C ILE A 162 2.28 6.06 -3.70
N THR A 163 1.92 5.41 -4.78
CA THR A 163 0.54 5.27 -5.28
C THR A 163 0.11 3.81 -5.23
N LEU A 164 -1.03 3.53 -4.62
CA LEU A 164 -1.73 2.26 -4.75
C LEU A 164 -2.70 2.33 -5.93
N PHE A 165 -2.70 1.32 -6.80
CA PHE A 165 -3.60 1.23 -7.94
C PHE A 165 -4.25 -0.15 -7.97
N GLY A 166 -5.53 -0.24 -7.64
CA GLY A 166 -6.27 -1.50 -7.59
C GLY A 166 -7.43 -1.58 -8.57
N VAL A 167 -7.69 -2.79 -9.04
CA VAL A 167 -8.83 -3.10 -9.94
C VAL A 167 -9.68 -4.19 -9.32
N SER A 168 -11.01 -4.02 -9.25
CA SER A 168 -11.95 -5.02 -8.77
C SER A 168 -11.57 -5.55 -7.38
N ASN A 169 -11.27 -6.82 -7.19
CA ASN A 169 -10.80 -7.39 -5.92
C ASN A 169 -9.56 -6.66 -5.37
N GLY A 170 -8.60 -6.26 -6.24
CA GLY A 170 -7.45 -5.43 -5.84
C GLY A 170 -7.85 -4.01 -5.42
N ALA A 171 -8.91 -3.44 -6.01
CA ALA A 171 -9.48 -2.17 -5.55
C ALA A 171 -10.10 -2.32 -4.15
N GLY A 172 -10.69 -3.47 -3.84
CA GLY A 172 -11.13 -3.81 -2.48
C GLY A 172 -9.97 -3.80 -1.48
N LEU A 173 -8.79 -4.28 -1.87
CA LEU A 173 -7.58 -4.21 -1.03
C LEU A 173 -7.09 -2.77 -0.86
N VAL A 174 -7.17 -1.91 -1.91
CA VAL A 174 -6.88 -0.48 -1.78
C VAL A 174 -7.80 0.18 -0.75
N LEU A 175 -9.13 -0.06 -0.82
CA LEU A 175 -10.09 0.47 0.15
C LEU A 175 -9.78 -0.01 1.58
N LYS A 176 -9.44 -1.28 1.73
CA LYS A 176 -9.02 -1.86 3.01
C LYS A 176 -7.73 -1.19 3.51
N ALA A 177 -6.74 -0.97 2.65
CA ALA A 177 -5.50 -0.28 3.00
C ALA A 177 -5.71 1.18 3.41
N ILE A 178 -6.63 1.92 2.77
CA ILE A 178 -6.99 3.29 3.18
C ILE A 178 -7.50 3.30 4.63
N ILE A 179 -8.26 2.30 5.02
CA ILE A 179 -8.86 2.23 6.35
C ILE A 179 -7.86 1.72 7.39
N GLU A 180 -7.06 0.71 7.07
CA GLU A 180 -6.27 -0.05 8.06
C GLU A 180 -4.83 0.42 8.21
N LEU A 181 -4.15 0.79 7.12
CA LEU A 181 -2.74 1.13 7.18
C LEU A 181 -2.48 2.49 7.87
N PRO A 182 -1.28 2.69 8.42
CA PRO A 182 -0.81 3.99 8.91
C PRO A 182 -0.77 5.07 7.82
N GLU A 183 -0.80 6.35 8.23
CA GLU A 183 -0.93 7.50 7.34
C GLU A 183 0.20 7.70 6.34
N ASP A 184 1.38 7.32 6.71
CA ASP A 184 2.61 7.57 5.98
C ASP A 184 2.96 6.48 4.96
N ARG A 185 2.07 5.49 4.78
CA ARG A 185 2.38 4.35 3.91
C ARG A 185 2.33 4.70 2.43
N PHE A 186 1.33 5.45 2.01
CA PHE A 186 1.15 5.87 0.61
C PHE A 186 0.51 7.26 0.53
N ASN A 187 0.64 7.91 -0.63
CA ASN A 187 0.17 9.27 -0.86
C ASN A 187 -1.08 9.32 -1.76
N HIS A 188 -1.25 8.31 -2.62
CA HIS A 188 -2.37 8.23 -3.54
C HIS A 188 -2.98 6.83 -3.51
N ALA A 189 -4.30 6.76 -3.56
CA ALA A 189 -5.09 5.54 -3.60
C ALA A 189 -6.06 5.59 -4.78
N ILE A 190 -5.78 4.79 -5.80
CA ILE A 190 -6.58 4.70 -7.01
C ILE A 190 -7.32 3.37 -7.01
N HIS A 191 -8.64 3.40 -7.10
CA HIS A 191 -9.42 2.17 -7.15
C HIS A 191 -10.46 2.18 -8.26
N LEU A 192 -10.54 1.09 -8.97
CA LEU A 192 -11.41 0.90 -10.13
C LEU A 192 -12.43 -0.20 -9.86
N VAL A 193 -13.68 0.07 -10.19
CA VAL A 193 -14.81 -0.87 -10.22
C VAL A 193 -15.04 -1.65 -8.93
N THR A 194 -14.85 -0.97 -7.81
CA THR A 194 -15.20 -1.43 -6.45
C THR A 194 -15.38 -0.23 -5.54
N GLN A 195 -16.30 -0.31 -4.62
CA GLN A 195 -16.64 0.73 -3.64
C GLN A 195 -16.75 0.16 -2.23
N LEU A 196 -17.01 1.04 -1.24
CA LEU A 196 -17.20 0.65 0.16
C LEU A 196 -18.36 -0.32 0.34
N THR A 197 -18.18 -1.23 1.29
CA THR A 197 -19.22 -2.11 1.79
C THR A 197 -19.87 -1.53 3.06
N THR A 198 -21.07 -2.01 3.40
CA THR A 198 -21.72 -1.68 4.66
C THR A 198 -20.99 -2.17 5.89
N ASP A 199 -20.07 -3.11 5.74
CA ASP A 199 -19.16 -3.53 6.83
C ASP A 199 -18.07 -2.49 7.08
N GLN A 200 -17.51 -1.89 6.01
CA GLN A 200 -16.41 -0.92 6.08
C GLN A 200 -16.88 0.46 6.50
N TYR A 201 -18.12 0.82 6.20
CA TYR A 201 -18.70 2.10 6.60
C TYR A 201 -20.15 1.90 7.08
N ARG A 202 -20.49 2.35 8.26
CA ARG A 202 -21.84 2.37 8.84
C ARG A 202 -21.91 3.36 9.99
N ASP A 203 -23.10 3.86 10.27
CA ASP A 203 -23.35 4.81 11.37
C ASP A 203 -22.45 6.07 11.32
N GLY A 204 -22.08 6.50 10.10
CA GLY A 204 -21.19 7.66 9.90
C GLY A 204 -19.71 7.41 10.20
N LYS A 205 -19.30 6.15 10.36
CA LYS A 205 -17.96 5.77 10.80
C LYS A 205 -17.36 4.68 9.90
N PHE A 206 -16.03 4.68 9.81
CA PHE A 206 -15.26 3.61 9.18
C PHE A 206 -14.96 2.52 10.19
N TRP A 207 -14.97 1.27 9.69
CA TRP A 207 -14.74 0.08 10.47
C TRP A 207 -13.76 -0.84 9.76
N TYR A 208 -12.96 -1.57 10.52
CA TYR A 208 -12.07 -2.60 9.98
C TYR A 208 -12.08 -3.85 10.85
N ASN A 209 -11.49 -4.89 10.32
CA ASN A 209 -11.24 -6.13 11.04
C ASN A 209 -9.75 -6.29 11.30
N GLU A 210 -9.41 -6.79 12.47
CA GLU A 210 -8.03 -7.19 12.76
C GLU A 210 -7.85 -8.66 12.34
N TYR A 211 -6.88 -8.89 11.46
CA TYR A 211 -6.56 -10.24 11.00
C TYR A 211 -6.24 -11.17 12.20
N PRO A 212 -6.71 -12.44 12.25
CA PRO A 212 -7.43 -13.15 11.18
C PRO A 212 -8.96 -13.06 11.25
N SER A 213 -9.54 -12.14 12.03
CA SER A 213 -11.00 -11.96 12.09
C SER A 213 -11.57 -11.46 10.77
N ASP A 214 -12.78 -11.92 10.42
CA ASP A 214 -13.57 -11.37 9.30
C ASP A 214 -14.64 -10.37 9.79
N GLU A 215 -14.66 -10.04 11.08
CA GLU A 215 -15.65 -9.13 11.69
C GLU A 215 -15.14 -7.70 11.75
N TYR A 216 -15.79 -6.80 11.03
CA TYR A 216 -15.50 -5.36 11.01
C TYR A 216 -16.08 -4.66 12.24
N ILE A 217 -15.38 -4.75 13.37
CA ILE A 217 -15.85 -4.26 14.67
C ILE A 217 -14.98 -3.16 15.27
N ILE A 218 -13.83 -2.86 14.66
CA ILE A 218 -12.92 -1.84 15.16
C ILE A 218 -13.18 -0.54 14.42
N GLU A 219 -13.57 0.50 15.16
CA GLU A 219 -13.79 1.84 14.61
C GLU A 219 -12.47 2.50 14.23
N LYS A 220 -12.45 3.15 13.08
CA LYS A 220 -11.31 3.92 12.59
C LYS A 220 -11.70 5.34 12.27
N MET A 221 -11.02 6.28 12.89
CA MET A 221 -11.01 7.66 12.43
C MET A 221 -9.99 7.79 11.30
N LEU A 222 -10.42 8.23 10.13
CA LEU A 222 -9.53 8.52 9.01
C LEU A 222 -9.06 9.96 9.13
N PRO A 223 -7.79 10.22 9.34
CA PRO A 223 -7.25 11.57 9.26
C PRO A 223 -7.14 12.02 7.79
N ASN A 224 -7.00 13.32 7.58
CA ASN A 224 -6.78 13.92 6.27
C ASN A 224 -5.44 13.42 5.67
N ARG A 225 -5.48 12.67 4.55
CA ARG A 225 -4.31 11.91 4.07
C ARG A 225 -4.13 11.83 2.57
N ALA A 226 -4.11 10.57 2.09
CA ALA A 226 -3.90 10.21 0.70
C ALA A 226 -4.97 10.85 -0.18
N LYS A 227 -4.56 11.23 -1.39
CA LYS A 227 -5.53 11.50 -2.45
C LYS A 227 -6.25 10.21 -2.83
N ILE A 228 -7.57 10.23 -2.88
CA ILE A 228 -8.40 9.05 -3.16
C ILE A 228 -9.17 9.28 -4.45
N ILE A 229 -8.90 8.46 -5.45
CA ILE A 229 -9.44 8.59 -6.80
C ILE A 229 -10.15 7.31 -7.18
N SER A 230 -11.41 7.42 -7.57
CA SER A 230 -12.25 6.27 -7.93
C SER A 230 -12.74 6.37 -9.36
N PHE A 231 -12.79 5.22 -10.03
CA PHE A 231 -13.39 5.07 -11.37
C PHE A 231 -14.40 3.93 -11.35
N HIS A 232 -15.63 4.19 -11.83
CA HIS A 232 -16.64 3.14 -11.88
C HIS A 232 -17.57 3.31 -13.08
N GLY A 233 -17.85 2.19 -13.76
CA GLY A 233 -18.75 2.14 -14.90
C GLY A 233 -20.22 1.99 -14.52
N THR A 234 -21.12 2.74 -15.15
CA THR A 234 -22.55 2.69 -14.82
C THR A 234 -23.26 1.41 -15.25
N ASN A 235 -22.67 0.64 -16.18
CA ASN A 235 -23.20 -0.64 -16.64
C ASN A 235 -22.42 -1.83 -16.03
N ASP A 236 -21.76 -1.62 -14.88
CA ASP A 236 -21.08 -2.70 -14.16
C ASP A 236 -22.11 -3.70 -13.62
N THR A 237 -22.08 -4.93 -14.15
CA THR A 237 -22.97 -6.03 -13.76
C THR A 237 -22.34 -6.97 -12.72
N VAL A 238 -21.06 -6.76 -12.37
CA VAL A 238 -20.34 -7.57 -11.38
C VAL A 238 -20.42 -6.92 -10.01
N ILE A 239 -20.03 -5.64 -9.92
CA ILE A 239 -20.22 -4.78 -8.74
C ILE A 239 -21.04 -3.57 -9.21
N PRO A 240 -22.36 -3.57 -8.99
CA PRO A 240 -23.22 -2.52 -9.54
C PRO A 240 -22.82 -1.12 -9.09
N TYR A 241 -22.83 -0.16 -10.01
CA TYR A 241 -22.52 1.24 -9.74
C TYR A 241 -23.38 1.81 -8.60
N ASP A 242 -24.69 1.55 -8.63
CA ASP A 242 -25.65 2.03 -7.65
C ASP A 242 -25.62 1.22 -6.33
N GLY A 243 -24.63 0.33 -6.18
CA GLY A 243 -24.47 -0.50 -4.99
C GLY A 243 -25.49 -1.63 -4.88
N GLY A 244 -25.80 -2.01 -3.64
CA GLY A 244 -26.72 -3.11 -3.32
C GLY A 244 -26.00 -4.42 -2.96
N THR A 245 -26.78 -5.48 -2.73
CA THR A 245 -26.25 -6.77 -2.30
C THR A 245 -25.83 -7.64 -3.48
N VAL A 246 -24.55 -7.97 -3.50
CA VAL A 246 -23.96 -8.94 -4.43
C VAL A 246 -23.92 -10.30 -3.73
N THR A 247 -24.92 -11.14 -4.01
CA THR A 247 -25.17 -12.39 -3.25
C THR A 247 -24.03 -13.39 -3.32
N TRP A 248 -23.37 -13.55 -4.46
CA TRP A 248 -22.26 -14.49 -4.63
C TRP A 248 -20.99 -14.07 -3.89
N LEU A 249 -20.86 -12.76 -3.52
CA LEU A 249 -19.82 -12.24 -2.62
C LEU A 249 -20.26 -12.20 -1.17
N ASN A 250 -21.56 -12.36 -0.91
CA ASN A 250 -22.17 -12.11 0.40
C ASN A 250 -21.79 -10.73 0.98
N ARG A 251 -21.93 -9.69 0.12
CA ARG A 251 -21.58 -8.30 0.47
C ARG A 251 -22.62 -7.32 -0.02
N THR A 252 -22.85 -6.30 0.78
CA THR A 252 -23.67 -5.15 0.39
C THR A 252 -22.75 -3.94 0.20
N PHE A 253 -22.82 -3.36 -0.98
CA PHE A 253 -22.02 -2.20 -1.38
C PHE A 253 -22.85 -0.93 -1.32
N TYR A 254 -22.22 0.19 -1.00
CA TYR A 254 -22.78 1.51 -1.23
C TYR A 254 -22.79 1.85 -2.72
N ASP A 255 -23.49 2.92 -3.12
CA ASP A 255 -23.28 3.57 -4.42
C ASP A 255 -21.82 4.02 -4.56
N ALA A 256 -21.28 3.92 -5.78
CA ALA A 256 -19.86 4.20 -6.02
C ALA A 256 -19.48 5.64 -5.73
N HIS A 257 -20.33 6.61 -6.09
CA HIS A 257 -20.11 8.04 -5.82
C HIS A 257 -20.33 8.35 -4.33
N GLU A 258 -21.33 7.78 -3.70
CA GLU A 258 -21.59 7.92 -2.27
C GLU A 258 -20.41 7.40 -1.43
N SER A 259 -19.80 6.29 -1.83
CA SER A 259 -18.58 5.76 -1.20
C SER A 259 -17.45 6.81 -1.14
N ILE A 260 -17.23 7.51 -2.24
CA ILE A 260 -16.19 8.56 -2.32
C ILE A 260 -16.59 9.78 -1.51
N PHE A 261 -17.86 10.12 -1.48
CA PHE A 261 -18.35 11.21 -0.63
C PHE A 261 -18.07 10.93 0.85
N TYR A 262 -18.20 9.69 1.33
CA TYR A 262 -17.85 9.35 2.72
C TYR A 262 -16.36 9.56 3.01
N PHE A 263 -15.47 9.22 2.10
CA PHE A 263 -14.04 9.55 2.23
C PHE A 263 -13.78 11.06 2.19
N ALA A 264 -14.49 11.81 1.35
CA ALA A 264 -14.39 13.26 1.32
C ALA A 264 -14.83 13.88 2.66
N ARG A 265 -15.93 13.40 3.24
CA ARG A 265 -16.40 13.82 4.57
C ARG A 265 -15.37 13.54 5.66
N ALA A 266 -14.78 12.35 5.67
CA ALA A 266 -13.74 11.97 6.63
C ALA A 266 -12.47 12.83 6.50
N ASN A 267 -12.19 13.31 5.29
CA ASN A 267 -11.07 14.20 5.00
C ASN A 267 -11.40 15.69 5.16
N GLY A 268 -12.55 16.03 5.77
CA GLY A 268 -12.90 17.40 6.13
C GLY A 268 -13.75 18.15 5.11
N TYR A 269 -14.33 17.48 4.10
CA TYR A 269 -15.30 18.11 3.21
C TYR A 269 -16.63 18.36 3.94
N GLU A 270 -17.06 19.62 4.03
CA GLU A 270 -18.27 20.01 4.75
C GLU A 270 -19.50 20.17 3.85
N GLY A 271 -19.31 20.24 2.52
CA GLY A 271 -20.39 20.40 1.55
C GLY A 271 -21.30 19.17 1.43
N ALA A 272 -22.37 19.31 0.67
CA ALA A 272 -23.23 18.19 0.29
C ALA A 272 -22.59 17.32 -0.80
N ILE A 273 -23.11 16.11 -0.99
CA ILE A 273 -22.74 15.27 -2.13
C ILE A 273 -23.05 16.00 -3.43
N GLN A 274 -22.15 15.99 -4.37
CA GLN A 274 -22.35 16.61 -5.67
C GLN A 274 -23.41 15.81 -6.45
N THR A 275 -24.32 16.52 -7.08
CA THR A 275 -25.42 15.94 -7.87
C THR A 275 -25.33 16.41 -9.32
N GLY A 276 -26.16 15.82 -10.20
CA GLY A 276 -26.23 16.17 -11.62
C GLY A 276 -25.23 15.40 -12.48
N ASN A 277 -24.85 16.00 -13.61
CA ASN A 277 -24.08 15.29 -14.64
C ASN A 277 -22.56 15.26 -14.41
N GLY A 278 -22.07 15.84 -13.31
CA GLY A 278 -20.64 15.98 -13.07
C GLY A 278 -19.93 16.94 -14.02
N LEU A 279 -18.62 17.14 -13.81
CA LEU A 279 -17.79 17.95 -14.69
C LEU A 279 -17.34 17.12 -15.90
N SER A 280 -17.24 17.76 -17.06
CA SER A 280 -16.69 17.11 -18.26
C SER A 280 -15.18 16.88 -18.10
N THR A 281 -14.70 15.74 -18.57
CA THR A 281 -13.28 15.39 -18.64
C THR A 281 -12.80 15.41 -20.10
N ILE A 282 -11.60 14.87 -20.33
CA ILE A 282 -11.04 14.66 -21.68
C ILE A 282 -11.88 13.72 -22.55
N ASN A 283 -12.65 12.84 -21.91
CA ASN A 283 -13.59 11.93 -22.57
C ASN A 283 -15.03 12.27 -22.11
N SER A 284 -15.93 12.52 -23.07
CA SER A 284 -17.32 12.92 -22.79
C SER A 284 -18.10 11.89 -21.97
N ASN A 285 -17.72 10.60 -22.01
CA ASN A 285 -18.32 9.52 -21.25
C ASN A 285 -17.78 9.46 -19.81
N ILE A 286 -16.72 10.18 -19.47
CA ILE A 286 -16.19 10.22 -18.12
C ILE A 286 -16.60 11.53 -17.46
N LYS A 287 -17.34 11.43 -16.36
CA LYS A 287 -17.82 12.57 -15.56
C LYS A 287 -17.10 12.63 -14.22
N ALA A 288 -16.53 13.79 -13.90
CA ALA A 288 -15.79 14.00 -12.66
C ALA A 288 -16.65 14.64 -11.57
N TYR A 289 -16.50 14.15 -10.35
CA TYR A 289 -17.06 14.69 -9.12
C TYR A 289 -15.90 14.92 -8.13
N PRO A 290 -15.20 16.08 -8.25
CA PRO A 290 -14.06 16.38 -7.39
C PRO A 290 -14.51 16.93 -6.04
N TYR A 291 -13.82 16.53 -4.99
CA TYR A 291 -13.93 17.03 -3.63
C TYR A 291 -12.55 17.47 -3.13
N LEU A 292 -12.49 18.42 -2.20
CA LEU A 292 -11.25 18.84 -1.54
C LEU A 292 -10.12 19.19 -2.53
N ASP A 293 -10.40 20.13 -3.44
CA ASP A 293 -9.44 20.54 -4.49
C ASP A 293 -8.83 19.35 -5.25
N GLN A 294 -9.68 18.36 -5.58
CA GLN A 294 -9.31 17.10 -6.24
C GLN A 294 -8.48 16.13 -5.38
N GLY A 295 -8.32 16.38 -4.08
CA GLY A 295 -7.71 15.42 -3.17
C GLY A 295 -8.54 14.14 -3.00
N VAL A 296 -9.87 14.24 -3.20
CA VAL A 296 -10.80 13.10 -3.28
C VAL A 296 -11.67 13.31 -4.51
N ALA A 297 -11.74 12.34 -5.43
CA ALA A 297 -12.53 12.47 -6.64
C ALA A 297 -13.15 11.15 -7.10
N HIS A 298 -14.37 11.22 -7.61
CA HIS A 298 -15.05 10.13 -8.28
C HIS A 298 -15.17 10.41 -9.78
N TYR A 299 -14.86 9.40 -10.58
CA TYR A 299 -15.01 9.41 -12.04
C TYR A 299 -16.03 8.38 -12.46
N LYS A 300 -17.23 8.85 -12.78
CA LYS A 300 -18.33 8.06 -13.30
C LYS A 300 -18.13 7.83 -14.79
N ILE A 301 -18.07 6.58 -15.22
CA ILE A 301 -17.91 6.21 -16.63
C ILE A 301 -19.26 5.76 -17.18
N LEU A 302 -19.87 6.61 -18.00
CA LEU A 302 -21.17 6.33 -18.62
C LEU A 302 -21.05 5.10 -19.54
N GLU A 303 -21.97 4.18 -19.38
CA GLU A 303 -22.05 2.90 -20.13
C GLU A 303 -20.85 1.97 -19.92
N GLY A 304 -19.86 2.34 -19.10
CA GLY A 304 -18.72 1.49 -18.75
C GLY A 304 -19.17 0.25 -17.97
N GLY A 305 -18.66 -0.91 -18.34
CA GLY A 305 -18.86 -2.18 -17.62
C GLY A 305 -17.79 -2.39 -16.53
N HIS A 306 -17.70 -3.61 -15.98
CA HIS A 306 -16.70 -3.99 -14.98
C HIS A 306 -15.27 -3.97 -15.54
N GLY A 307 -15.08 -4.25 -16.82
CA GLY A 307 -13.80 -4.14 -17.51
C GLY A 307 -13.67 -2.78 -18.19
N LEU A 308 -12.88 -1.85 -17.65
CA LEU A 308 -12.71 -0.50 -18.19
C LEU A 308 -11.58 -0.38 -19.23
N ASN A 309 -11.24 -1.45 -19.94
CA ASN A 309 -10.11 -1.49 -20.85
C ASN A 309 -10.18 -0.48 -21.99
N GLU A 310 -11.36 -0.19 -22.49
CA GLU A 310 -11.62 0.82 -23.54
C GLU A 310 -11.31 2.26 -23.07
N TYR A 311 -11.44 2.51 -21.76
CA TYR A 311 -11.15 3.79 -21.12
C TYR A 311 -9.76 3.86 -20.50
N LYS A 312 -8.91 2.82 -20.68
CA LYS A 312 -7.62 2.71 -19.99
C LYS A 312 -6.74 3.94 -20.17
N ASN A 313 -6.61 4.44 -21.40
CA ASN A 313 -5.73 5.59 -21.68
C ASN A 313 -6.27 6.89 -21.06
N ASP A 314 -7.58 7.09 -21.07
CA ASP A 314 -8.23 8.24 -20.43
C ASP A 314 -8.06 8.16 -18.91
N ILE A 315 -8.27 6.98 -18.31
CA ILE A 315 -8.05 6.72 -16.89
C ILE A 315 -6.60 7.01 -16.51
N VAL A 316 -5.63 6.49 -17.27
CA VAL A 316 -4.20 6.76 -17.03
C VAL A 316 -3.89 8.25 -17.10
N SER A 317 -4.41 8.96 -18.10
CA SER A 317 -4.23 10.42 -18.22
C SER A 317 -4.80 11.18 -17.04
N ILE A 318 -5.98 10.82 -16.59
CA ILE A 318 -6.62 11.41 -15.40
C ILE A 318 -5.82 11.07 -14.13
N VAL A 319 -5.42 9.83 -13.95
CA VAL A 319 -4.60 9.41 -12.79
C VAL A 319 -3.31 10.22 -12.74
N ARG A 320 -2.59 10.37 -13.87
CA ARG A 320 -1.37 11.18 -13.95
C ARG A 320 -1.58 12.60 -13.46
N SER A 321 -2.69 13.25 -13.86
CA SER A 321 -2.99 14.62 -13.43
C SER A 321 -3.21 14.77 -11.90
N HIS A 322 -3.41 13.66 -11.19
CA HIS A 322 -3.56 13.66 -9.73
C HIS A 322 -2.27 13.32 -8.99
N ILE A 323 -1.37 12.53 -9.60
CA ILE A 323 -0.18 11.98 -8.92
C ILE A 323 1.13 12.65 -9.32
N GLU A 324 1.14 13.43 -10.39
CA GLU A 324 2.24 14.32 -10.80
C GLU A 324 2.21 15.64 -10.04
#